data_377446e6baf397f5136a83f20508fbfb
#
_entry.id   377446e6baf397f5136a83f20508fbfb
#
_cell.length_a   1.000
_cell.length_b   1.000
_cell.length_c   1.000
_cell.angle_alpha   90.00
_cell.angle_beta   90.00
_cell.angle_gamma   90.00
#
_symmetry.space_group_name_H-M   'P 1'
#
loop_
_entity.id
_entity.type
_entity.pdbx_description
1 polymer ?
#
loop_
_entity_poly.entity_id
_entity_poly.type
_entity_poly.pdbx_seq_one_letter_code
_entity_poly.pdbx_strand_id
1 'polypeptide(L)'
;DILKLLGRLHKADDCFKTFKNARKTGFDNINADMIFNIPGLTVEKWTKDLNKLLTLEPEHISAYSLTVEPSTKLFNLVRNKELLMPLEKTDIEQFLVTNDILTKHNYNQYEISSYSKENKKCKHNLHYWNLSPYLSFGPSAHSHDLKKRWWNVRSLDTYIEFLSNDKLPIENKEILSRKDNFNELILNGLRLRNGVNISNLKNYMDLFDKPQIDKINNKWDCLSVTD
;
A
#
# COMPACT_ATOMS: atom_id res chain seq x y z
N ASP A 1 16.68 -1.34 -17.44
CA ASP A 1 15.50 -1.38 -18.29
C ASP A 1 14.19 -1.79 -17.61
N ILE A 2 14.22 -2.05 -16.30
CA ILE A 2 13.04 -2.37 -15.47
C ILE A 2 12.01 -1.23 -15.50
N LEU A 3 12.42 0.03 -15.34
CA LEU A 3 11.53 1.18 -15.43
C LEU A 3 10.77 1.24 -16.77
N LYS A 4 11.45 0.95 -17.85
CA LYS A 4 10.86 0.91 -19.20
C LYS A 4 9.84 -0.23 -19.32
N LEU A 5 10.10 -1.39 -18.72
CA LEU A 5 9.15 -2.52 -18.64
C LEU A 5 7.88 -2.10 -17.92
N LEU A 6 8.00 -1.32 -16.86
CA LEU A 6 6.87 -0.77 -16.10
C LEU A 6 6.19 0.45 -16.77
N GLY A 7 6.59 0.80 -18.00
CA GLY A 7 6.04 1.96 -18.73
C GLY A 7 6.46 3.31 -18.15
N ARG A 8 7.53 3.36 -17.35
CA ARG A 8 8.04 4.60 -16.77
C ARG A 8 8.93 5.33 -17.78
N LEU A 9 8.73 6.64 -17.92
CA LEU A 9 9.48 7.49 -18.85
C LEU A 9 10.81 7.98 -18.27
N HIS A 10 10.91 8.05 -16.96
CA HIS A 10 12.12 8.52 -16.27
C HIS A 10 13.17 7.42 -16.12
N LYS A 11 14.41 7.83 -15.87
CA LYS A 11 15.55 6.97 -15.57
C LYS A 11 15.84 6.95 -14.08
N ALA A 12 16.62 5.98 -13.62
CA ALA A 12 17.02 5.89 -12.21
C ALA A 12 17.71 7.18 -11.70
N ASP A 13 18.55 7.81 -12.52
CA ASP A 13 19.25 9.05 -12.15
C ASP A 13 18.28 10.23 -11.95
N ASP A 14 17.15 10.24 -12.64
CA ASP A 14 16.12 11.28 -12.47
C ASP A 14 15.49 11.18 -11.06
N CYS A 15 15.31 9.96 -10.52
CA CYS A 15 14.81 9.77 -9.15
C CYS A 15 15.78 10.39 -8.13
N PHE A 16 17.08 10.12 -8.27
CA PHE A 16 18.11 10.68 -7.39
C PHE A 16 18.20 12.20 -7.51
N LYS A 17 18.12 12.74 -8.73
CA LYS A 17 18.10 14.18 -8.98
C LYS A 17 16.86 14.83 -8.36
N THR A 18 15.68 14.23 -8.52
CA THR A 18 14.42 14.73 -7.95
C THR A 18 14.51 14.76 -6.42
N PHE A 19 15.00 13.68 -5.80
CA PHE A 19 15.18 13.64 -4.35
C PHE A 19 16.13 14.74 -3.86
N LYS A 20 17.29 14.90 -4.49
CA LYS A 20 18.25 15.96 -4.14
C LYS A 20 17.66 17.36 -4.33
N ASN A 21 16.88 17.58 -5.38
CA ASN A 21 16.20 18.85 -5.61
C ASN A 21 15.16 19.13 -4.51
N ALA A 22 14.37 18.13 -4.11
CA ALA A 22 13.42 18.27 -3.00
C ALA A 22 14.15 18.66 -1.71
N ARG A 23 15.27 18.00 -1.38
CA ARG A 23 16.09 18.41 -0.21
C ARG A 23 16.59 19.84 -0.32
N LYS A 24 17.12 20.22 -1.49
CA LYS A 24 17.64 21.58 -1.73
C LYS A 24 16.57 22.66 -1.59
N THR A 25 15.32 22.34 -1.88
CA THR A 25 14.18 23.27 -1.74
C THR A 25 13.54 23.24 -0.36
N GLY A 26 14.12 22.51 0.62
CA GLY A 26 13.72 22.56 2.01
C GLY A 26 12.75 21.46 2.47
N PHE A 27 12.48 20.45 1.65
CA PHE A 27 11.70 19.29 2.13
C PHE A 27 12.58 18.42 3.04
N ASP A 28 12.18 18.28 4.30
CA ASP A 28 12.85 17.51 5.36
C ASP A 28 12.16 16.17 5.66
N ASN A 29 11.05 15.88 4.99
CA ASN A 29 10.29 14.64 5.13
C ASN A 29 9.89 14.14 3.74
N ILE A 30 10.69 13.21 3.20
CA ILE A 30 10.53 12.69 1.84
C ILE A 30 10.30 11.20 1.90
N ASN A 31 9.27 10.74 1.18
CA ASN A 31 9.05 9.31 0.93
C ASN A 31 9.73 8.88 -0.37
N ALA A 32 10.26 7.68 -0.38
CA ALA A 32 10.73 7.00 -1.57
C ALA A 32 9.95 5.71 -1.79
N ASP A 33 9.31 5.58 -2.95
CA ASP A 33 8.60 4.38 -3.36
C ASP A 33 9.53 3.44 -4.13
N MET A 34 9.56 2.17 -3.70
CA MET A 34 10.31 1.09 -4.32
C MET A 34 9.36 -0.05 -4.68
N ILE A 35 9.61 -0.71 -5.79
CA ILE A 35 8.81 -1.85 -6.24
C ILE A 35 9.73 -3.05 -6.46
N PHE A 36 9.39 -4.17 -5.84
CA PHE A 36 10.06 -5.46 -6.03
C PHE A 36 9.13 -6.48 -6.71
N ASN A 37 9.53 -7.74 -6.81
CA ASN A 37 8.79 -8.80 -7.53
C ASN A 37 8.56 -8.47 -9.02
N ILE A 38 9.54 -7.78 -9.62
CA ILE A 38 9.50 -7.40 -11.04
C ILE A 38 10.22 -8.47 -11.87
N PRO A 39 9.69 -8.88 -13.04
CA PRO A 39 10.38 -9.80 -13.93
C PRO A 39 11.83 -9.39 -14.21
N GLY A 40 12.76 -10.32 -13.97
CA GLY A 40 14.21 -10.08 -14.13
C GLY A 40 14.92 -9.34 -12.99
N LEU A 41 14.18 -8.96 -11.93
CA LEU A 41 14.77 -8.41 -10.71
C LEU A 41 15.16 -9.54 -9.76
N THR A 42 16.48 -9.80 -9.62
CA THR A 42 16.99 -10.78 -8.63
C THR A 42 17.08 -10.16 -7.24
N VAL A 43 17.23 -11.01 -6.21
CA VAL A 43 17.40 -10.56 -4.81
C VAL A 43 18.67 -9.70 -4.68
N GLU A 44 19.75 -10.06 -5.37
CA GLU A 44 21.02 -9.31 -5.33
C GLU A 44 20.89 -7.91 -5.96
N LYS A 45 20.17 -7.80 -7.08
CA LYS A 45 19.90 -6.50 -7.72
C LYS A 45 19.02 -5.64 -6.82
N TRP A 46 17.96 -6.23 -6.25
CA TRP A 46 17.08 -5.56 -5.31
C TRP A 46 17.84 -5.03 -4.09
N THR A 47 18.70 -5.87 -3.50
CA THR A 47 19.57 -5.48 -2.38
C THR A 47 20.46 -4.28 -2.74
N LYS A 48 21.06 -4.27 -3.95
CA LYS A 48 21.86 -3.15 -4.42
C LYS A 48 21.03 -1.87 -4.58
N ASP A 49 19.84 -1.98 -5.11
CA ASP A 49 18.93 -0.84 -5.30
C ASP A 49 18.49 -0.24 -3.96
N LEU A 50 18.15 -1.08 -2.97
CA LEU A 50 17.85 -0.64 -1.61
C LEU A 50 19.03 0.10 -0.97
N ASN A 51 20.23 -0.49 -1.02
CA ASN A 51 21.43 0.14 -0.45
C ASN A 51 21.75 1.47 -1.16
N LYS A 52 21.54 1.55 -2.48
CA LYS A 52 21.69 2.81 -3.22
C LYS A 52 20.67 3.86 -2.79
N LEU A 53 19.39 3.47 -2.59
CA LEU A 53 18.38 4.37 -2.07
C LEU A 53 18.74 4.91 -0.68
N LEU A 54 19.23 4.04 0.20
CA LEU A 54 19.59 4.39 1.58
C LEU A 54 20.67 5.48 1.67
N THR A 55 21.52 5.65 0.62
CA THR A 55 22.47 6.77 0.55
C THR A 55 21.81 8.16 0.46
N LEU A 56 20.52 8.22 0.15
CA LEU A 56 19.73 9.45 0.14
C LEU A 56 19.10 9.78 1.49
N GLU A 57 19.10 8.82 2.43
CA GLU A 57 18.54 8.95 3.77
C GLU A 57 17.08 9.47 3.80
N PRO A 58 16.15 8.89 3.02
CA PRO A 58 14.73 9.30 3.09
C PRO A 58 14.20 9.10 4.51
N GLU A 59 13.15 9.82 4.89
CA GLU A 59 12.48 9.65 6.19
C GLU A 59 11.48 8.49 6.16
N HIS A 60 10.98 8.18 4.98
CA HIS A 60 9.99 7.13 4.76
C HIS A 60 10.33 6.34 3.50
N ILE A 61 10.07 5.04 3.51
CA ILE A 61 10.24 4.16 2.36
C ILE A 61 8.99 3.29 2.24
N SER A 62 8.39 3.28 1.05
CA SER A 62 7.35 2.33 0.70
C SER A 62 7.94 1.28 -0.24
N ALA A 63 7.91 0.01 0.15
CA ALA A 63 8.39 -1.11 -0.65
C ALA A 63 7.22 -2.03 -1.00
N TYR A 64 6.82 -2.03 -2.27
CA TYR A 64 5.66 -2.76 -2.77
C TYR A 64 6.07 -3.98 -3.57
N SER A 65 5.44 -5.13 -3.33
CA SER A 65 5.44 -6.23 -4.30
C SER A 65 4.58 -5.83 -5.51
N LEU A 66 5.10 -6.05 -6.71
CA LEU A 66 4.43 -5.71 -7.96
C LEU A 66 3.12 -6.49 -8.11
N THR A 67 2.01 -5.77 -8.21
CA THR A 67 0.72 -6.32 -8.61
C THR A 67 0.50 -6.08 -10.09
N VAL A 68 0.12 -7.13 -10.81
CA VAL A 68 -0.15 -7.06 -12.25
C VAL A 68 -1.61 -6.67 -12.47
N GLU A 69 -1.85 -5.40 -12.71
CA GLU A 69 -3.20 -4.85 -12.87
C GLU A 69 -3.80 -5.18 -14.25
N PRO A 70 -5.07 -5.60 -14.32
CA PRO A 70 -5.79 -5.80 -15.57
C PRO A 70 -5.73 -4.56 -16.48
N SER A 71 -5.82 -4.77 -17.78
CA SER A 71 -5.80 -3.70 -18.81
C SER A 71 -4.46 -2.99 -18.98
N THR A 72 -3.39 -3.41 -18.29
CA THR A 72 -2.03 -2.89 -18.51
C THR A 72 -1.30 -3.70 -19.59
N LYS A 73 -0.27 -3.08 -20.20
CA LYS A 73 0.64 -3.78 -21.11
C LYS A 73 1.30 -4.98 -20.44
N LEU A 74 1.74 -4.79 -19.19
CA LEU A 74 2.36 -5.85 -18.39
C LEU A 74 1.40 -7.04 -18.20
N PHE A 75 0.13 -6.77 -17.87
CA PHE A 75 -0.88 -7.81 -17.75
C PHE A 75 -1.00 -8.66 -19.03
N ASN A 76 -1.01 -8.03 -20.21
CA ASN A 76 -1.11 -8.74 -21.47
C ASN A 76 0.13 -9.61 -21.72
N LEU A 77 1.34 -9.10 -21.45
CA LEU A 77 2.59 -9.88 -21.61
C LEU A 77 2.61 -11.11 -20.67
N VAL A 78 2.19 -10.93 -19.43
CA VAL A 78 2.13 -12.04 -18.45
C VAL A 78 1.05 -13.04 -18.82
N ARG A 79 -0.15 -12.58 -19.17
CA ARG A 79 -1.25 -13.45 -19.61
C ARG A 79 -0.91 -14.28 -20.84
N ASN A 80 -0.22 -13.68 -21.80
CA ASN A 80 0.20 -14.35 -23.02
C ASN A 80 1.45 -15.24 -22.84
N LYS A 81 2.01 -15.30 -21.60
CA LYS A 81 3.26 -16.01 -21.29
C LYS A 81 4.50 -15.49 -22.04
N GLU A 82 4.45 -14.27 -22.55
CA GLU A 82 5.59 -13.58 -23.16
C GLU A 82 6.57 -13.07 -22.09
N LEU A 83 6.08 -12.91 -20.85
CA LEU A 83 6.87 -12.52 -19.70
C LEU A 83 6.44 -13.38 -18.50
N LEU A 84 7.42 -13.91 -17.76
CA LEU A 84 7.17 -14.69 -16.56
C LEU A 84 7.40 -13.84 -15.32
N MET A 85 6.45 -13.89 -14.39
CA MET A 85 6.63 -13.31 -13.06
C MET A 85 7.70 -14.08 -12.27
N PRO A 86 8.40 -13.44 -11.34
CA PRO A 86 9.27 -14.14 -10.40
C PRO A 86 8.52 -15.27 -9.68
N LEU A 87 9.28 -16.26 -9.22
CA LEU A 87 8.72 -17.31 -8.37
C LEU A 87 8.31 -16.72 -7.02
N GLU A 88 7.28 -17.26 -6.40
CA GLU A 88 6.82 -16.86 -5.06
C GLU A 88 7.96 -16.83 -4.03
N LYS A 89 8.86 -17.81 -4.11
CA LYS A 89 10.08 -17.85 -3.27
C LYS A 89 10.92 -16.59 -3.41
N THR A 90 11.09 -16.06 -4.62
CA THR A 90 11.87 -14.84 -4.87
C THR A 90 11.17 -13.61 -4.31
N ASP A 91 9.84 -13.53 -4.42
CA ASP A 91 9.02 -12.47 -3.83
C ASP A 91 9.18 -12.45 -2.31
N ILE A 92 9.04 -13.62 -1.66
CA ILE A 92 9.26 -13.78 -0.21
C ILE A 92 10.68 -13.37 0.20
N GLU A 93 11.71 -13.84 -0.53
CA GLU A 93 13.10 -13.49 -0.24
C GLU A 93 13.35 -11.98 -0.38
N GLN A 94 12.78 -11.33 -1.39
CA GLN A 94 12.88 -9.87 -1.57
C GLN A 94 12.16 -9.12 -0.43
N PHE A 95 11.01 -9.59 0.01
CA PHE A 95 10.30 -9.03 1.16
C PHE A 95 11.13 -9.14 2.46
N LEU A 96 11.65 -10.32 2.75
CA LEU A 96 12.43 -10.57 3.97
C LEU A 96 13.74 -9.76 3.99
N VAL A 97 14.47 -9.72 2.88
CA VAL A 97 15.71 -8.92 2.78
C VAL A 97 15.43 -7.43 2.89
N THR A 98 14.28 -6.97 2.39
CA THR A 98 13.86 -5.57 2.55
C THR A 98 13.70 -5.22 4.03
N ASN A 99 12.97 -6.06 4.77
CA ASN A 99 12.77 -5.86 6.20
C ASN A 99 14.10 -5.87 6.98
N ASP A 100 14.96 -6.83 6.70
CA ASP A 100 16.28 -6.95 7.36
C ASP A 100 17.17 -5.72 7.10
N ILE A 101 17.31 -5.31 5.85
CA ILE A 101 18.13 -4.14 5.48
C ILE A 101 17.57 -2.86 6.10
N LEU A 102 16.28 -2.59 5.94
CA LEU A 102 15.69 -1.35 6.41
C LEU A 102 15.70 -1.26 7.95
N THR A 103 15.44 -2.36 8.65
CA THR A 103 15.52 -2.41 10.11
C THR A 103 16.95 -2.13 10.60
N LYS A 104 17.98 -2.70 9.97
CA LYS A 104 19.39 -2.41 10.27
C LYS A 104 19.77 -0.94 10.07
N HIS A 105 19.04 -0.21 9.23
CA HIS A 105 19.23 1.22 8.99
C HIS A 105 18.25 2.11 9.77
N ASN A 106 17.66 1.59 10.87
CA ASN A 106 16.76 2.31 11.77
C ASN A 106 15.42 2.75 11.13
N TYR A 107 14.95 2.01 10.12
CA TYR A 107 13.57 2.16 9.64
C TYR A 107 12.69 1.12 10.30
N ASN A 108 11.61 1.58 10.94
CA ASN A 108 10.63 0.71 11.56
C ASN A 108 9.51 0.38 10.56
N GLN A 109 9.31 -0.89 10.28
CA GLN A 109 8.12 -1.33 9.56
C GLN A 109 6.90 -1.10 10.45
N TYR A 110 5.93 -0.33 10.01
CA TYR A 110 4.72 -0.05 10.78
C TYR A 110 3.45 -0.60 10.11
N GLU A 111 3.54 -0.93 8.81
CA GLU A 111 2.55 -1.69 8.05
C GLU A 111 3.27 -2.52 6.97
N ILE A 112 2.56 -3.41 6.29
CA ILE A 112 3.13 -4.43 5.40
C ILE A 112 4.16 -3.87 4.42
N SER A 113 3.89 -2.71 3.81
CA SER A 113 4.72 -2.13 2.74
C SER A 113 5.49 -0.88 3.15
N SER A 114 5.28 -0.34 4.35
CA SER A 114 5.81 0.96 4.72
C SER A 114 6.73 0.93 5.92
N TYR A 115 7.86 1.60 5.74
CA TYR A 115 8.95 1.72 6.69
C TYR A 115 9.25 3.20 6.94
N SER A 116 9.50 3.59 8.17
CA SER A 116 9.81 4.99 8.49
C SER A 116 10.86 5.12 9.58
N LYS A 117 11.62 6.22 9.55
CA LYS A 117 12.35 6.70 10.72
C LYS A 117 11.34 7.04 11.81
N GLU A 118 11.84 7.19 13.04
CA GLU A 118 11.01 7.54 14.19
C GLU A 118 10.18 8.82 13.93
N ASN A 119 8.89 8.79 14.29
CA ASN A 119 7.93 9.88 14.12
C ASN A 119 7.69 10.32 12.66
N LYS A 120 8.09 9.52 11.65
CA LYS A 120 7.94 9.82 10.22
C LYS A 120 6.94 8.91 9.49
N LYS A 121 6.05 8.22 10.23
CA LYS A 121 4.98 7.41 9.64
C LYS A 121 4.06 8.28 8.78
N CYS A 122 3.60 7.72 7.64
CA CYS A 122 2.65 8.40 6.77
C CYS A 122 1.27 8.50 7.44
N LYS A 123 0.93 9.66 7.99
CA LYS A 123 -0.35 9.91 8.66
C LYS A 123 -1.53 9.72 7.71
N HIS A 124 -1.37 10.10 6.45
CA HIS A 124 -2.40 9.93 5.42
C HIS A 124 -2.77 8.45 5.23
N ASN A 125 -1.78 7.57 5.07
CA ASN A 125 -2.02 6.14 4.92
C ASN A 125 -2.63 5.53 6.19
N LEU A 126 -2.17 5.97 7.36
CA LEU A 126 -2.72 5.50 8.64
C LEU A 126 -4.20 5.85 8.81
N HIS A 127 -4.72 6.94 8.22
CA HIS A 127 -6.16 7.23 8.23
C HIS A 127 -6.97 6.11 7.57
N TYR A 128 -6.48 5.56 6.46
CA TYR A 128 -7.16 4.44 5.78
C TYR A 128 -7.06 3.15 6.61
N TRP A 129 -5.86 2.83 7.10
CA TRP A 129 -5.64 1.59 7.87
C TRP A 129 -6.38 1.59 9.22
N ASN A 130 -6.59 2.75 9.81
CA ASN A 130 -7.36 2.93 11.04
C ASN A 130 -8.86 3.13 10.78
N LEU A 131 -9.33 2.99 9.56
CA LEU A 131 -10.73 3.20 9.16
C LEU A 131 -11.27 4.58 9.57
N SER A 132 -10.44 5.61 9.56
CA SER A 132 -10.90 6.97 9.85
C SER A 132 -11.79 7.47 8.70
N PRO A 133 -12.87 8.22 8.98
CA PRO A 133 -13.64 8.86 7.93
C PRO A 133 -12.80 9.82 7.10
N TYR A 134 -13.05 9.87 5.81
CA TYR A 134 -12.37 10.79 4.91
C TYR A 134 -13.28 11.29 3.80
N LEU A 135 -13.03 12.51 3.38
CA LEU A 135 -13.67 13.14 2.23
C LEU A 135 -12.62 13.36 1.16
N SER A 136 -12.97 13.02 -0.07
CA SER A 136 -12.07 13.13 -1.21
C SER A 136 -12.63 14.05 -2.30
N PHE A 137 -11.75 14.65 -3.09
CA PHE A 137 -12.05 15.59 -4.15
C PHE A 137 -11.39 15.12 -5.45
N GLY A 138 -12.06 15.42 -6.57
CA GLY A 138 -11.57 15.09 -7.91
C GLY A 138 -12.29 13.89 -8.54
N PRO A 139 -12.08 13.67 -9.85
CA PRO A 139 -12.62 12.53 -10.60
C PRO A 139 -12.14 11.20 -10.01
N SER A 140 -13.01 10.19 -10.00
CA SER A 140 -12.75 8.85 -9.43
C SER A 140 -12.40 8.83 -7.94
N ALA A 141 -12.43 9.95 -7.23
CA ALA A 141 -12.05 9.99 -5.83
C ALA A 141 -13.12 9.35 -4.94
N HIS A 142 -12.67 8.53 -3.96
CA HIS A 142 -13.53 7.81 -3.03
C HIS A 142 -13.58 8.51 -1.68
N SER A 143 -14.75 8.53 -1.05
CA SER A 143 -14.98 9.04 0.31
C SER A 143 -15.61 7.96 1.18
N HIS A 144 -15.46 8.07 2.50
CA HIS A 144 -15.90 7.07 3.46
C HIS A 144 -16.30 7.73 4.79
N ASP A 145 -17.43 7.32 5.38
CA ASP A 145 -17.95 7.83 6.66
C ASP A 145 -18.31 6.75 7.69
N LEU A 146 -17.74 5.55 7.58
CA LEU A 146 -18.01 4.34 8.39
C LEU A 146 -19.37 3.67 8.12
N LYS A 147 -20.32 4.35 7.51
CA LYS A 147 -21.66 3.81 7.18
C LYS A 147 -21.80 3.55 5.70
N LYS A 148 -21.10 4.34 4.90
CA LYS A 148 -21.12 4.24 3.44
C LYS A 148 -19.79 4.66 2.86
N ARG A 149 -19.53 4.16 1.66
CA ARG A 149 -18.50 4.62 0.76
C ARG A 149 -19.18 5.18 -0.49
N TRP A 150 -18.63 6.25 -1.05
CA TRP A 150 -19.10 6.79 -2.32
C TRP A 150 -17.93 7.27 -3.13
N TRP A 151 -18.11 7.37 -4.44
CA TRP A 151 -17.08 7.81 -5.35
C TRP A 151 -17.62 8.73 -6.42
N ASN A 152 -16.75 9.60 -6.87
CA ASN A 152 -17.05 10.59 -7.88
C ASN A 152 -16.95 9.98 -9.28
N VAL A 153 -17.64 10.65 -10.24
CA VAL A 153 -17.56 10.31 -11.66
C VAL A 153 -16.14 10.33 -12.18
N ARG A 154 -15.84 9.45 -13.13
CA ARG A 154 -14.49 9.25 -13.66
C ARG A 154 -14.06 10.32 -14.64
N SER A 155 -14.99 10.80 -15.46
CA SER A 155 -14.69 11.82 -16.49
C SER A 155 -14.44 13.17 -15.82
N LEU A 156 -13.34 13.83 -16.19
CA LEU A 156 -13.03 15.18 -15.75
C LEU A 156 -14.10 16.17 -16.22
N ASP A 157 -14.52 16.07 -17.47
CA ASP A 157 -15.52 16.97 -18.06
C ASP A 157 -16.86 16.84 -17.32
N THR A 158 -17.32 15.60 -17.08
CA THR A 158 -18.54 15.33 -16.32
C THR A 158 -18.41 15.81 -14.88
N TYR A 159 -17.25 15.65 -14.24
CA TYR A 159 -16.98 16.15 -12.90
C TYR A 159 -17.12 17.68 -12.84
N ILE A 160 -16.55 18.39 -13.80
CA ILE A 160 -16.64 19.87 -13.92
C ILE A 160 -18.08 20.28 -14.18
N GLU A 161 -18.80 19.60 -15.08
CA GLU A 161 -20.21 19.87 -15.39
C GLU A 161 -21.10 19.77 -14.15
N PHE A 162 -20.94 18.73 -13.33
CA PHE A 162 -21.70 18.56 -12.07
C PHE A 162 -21.46 19.76 -11.15
N LEU A 163 -20.19 20.11 -10.91
CA LEU A 163 -19.83 21.22 -10.02
C LEU A 163 -20.32 22.58 -10.54
N SER A 164 -20.26 22.81 -11.86
CA SER A 164 -20.73 24.04 -12.48
C SER A 164 -22.25 24.22 -12.38
N ASN A 165 -22.98 23.13 -12.12
CA ASN A 165 -24.42 23.12 -11.89
C ASN A 165 -24.79 22.93 -10.39
N ASP A 166 -23.86 23.22 -9.47
CA ASP A 166 -24.02 23.07 -8.01
C ASP A 166 -24.47 21.66 -7.58
N LYS A 167 -24.06 20.63 -8.33
CA LYS A 167 -24.36 19.22 -8.04
C LYS A 167 -23.12 18.50 -7.54
N LEU A 168 -23.33 17.59 -6.56
CA LEU A 168 -22.27 16.69 -6.13
C LEU A 168 -21.93 15.68 -7.25
N PRO A 169 -20.68 15.53 -7.64
CA PRO A 169 -20.26 14.67 -8.75
C PRO A 169 -20.19 13.18 -8.38
N ILE A 170 -21.15 12.71 -7.59
CA ILE A 170 -21.20 11.34 -7.09
C ILE A 170 -21.72 10.42 -8.18
N GLU A 171 -20.93 9.43 -8.60
CA GLU A 171 -21.32 8.39 -9.54
C GLU A 171 -22.15 7.32 -8.85
N ASN A 172 -21.67 6.82 -7.70
CA ASN A 172 -22.39 5.78 -6.97
C ASN A 172 -21.95 5.75 -5.49
N LYS A 173 -22.67 4.94 -4.70
CA LYS A 173 -22.40 4.72 -3.27
C LYS A 173 -22.66 3.28 -2.88
N GLU A 174 -21.95 2.81 -1.88
CA GLU A 174 -22.11 1.52 -1.22
C GLU A 174 -22.47 1.75 0.25
N ILE A 175 -23.49 1.08 0.73
CA ILE A 175 -23.86 1.10 2.17
C ILE A 175 -23.14 -0.08 2.81
N LEU A 176 -22.32 0.21 3.80
CA LEU A 176 -21.54 -0.79 4.50
C LEU A 176 -22.39 -1.50 5.55
N SER A 177 -22.52 -2.81 5.40
CA SER A 177 -23.13 -3.64 6.41
C SER A 177 -22.23 -3.79 7.63
N ARG A 178 -22.77 -4.32 8.74
CA ARG A 178 -21.98 -4.66 9.93
C ARG A 178 -20.85 -5.67 9.60
N LYS A 179 -21.12 -6.62 8.69
CA LYS A 179 -20.14 -7.59 8.23
C LYS A 179 -19.02 -6.95 7.39
N ASP A 180 -19.36 -5.99 6.54
CA ASP A 180 -18.35 -5.27 5.75
C ASP A 180 -17.43 -4.47 6.67
N ASN A 181 -17.96 -3.74 7.65
CA ASN A 181 -17.17 -3.03 8.64
C ASN A 181 -16.26 -3.98 9.46
N PHE A 182 -16.77 -5.15 9.83
CA PHE A 182 -15.95 -6.17 10.50
C PHE A 182 -14.80 -6.66 9.61
N ASN A 183 -15.10 -7.00 8.35
CA ASN A 183 -14.09 -7.47 7.40
C ASN A 183 -13.01 -6.39 7.16
N GLU A 184 -13.42 -5.14 6.99
CA GLU A 184 -12.48 -4.03 6.82
C GLU A 184 -11.62 -3.80 8.07
N LEU A 185 -12.22 -3.90 9.26
CA LEU A 185 -11.48 -3.79 10.53
C LEU A 185 -10.38 -4.85 10.63
N ILE A 186 -10.70 -6.10 10.28
CA ILE A 186 -9.71 -7.20 10.29
C ILE A 186 -8.66 -6.98 9.20
N LEU A 187 -9.06 -6.76 7.94
CA LEU A 187 -8.14 -6.65 6.82
C LEU A 187 -7.15 -5.47 7.00
N ASN A 188 -7.66 -4.30 7.38
CA ASN A 188 -6.82 -3.12 7.57
C ASN A 188 -6.00 -3.20 8.85
N GLY A 189 -6.58 -3.74 9.92
CA GLY A 189 -5.87 -3.87 11.20
C GLY A 189 -4.72 -4.88 11.13
N LEU A 190 -4.92 -6.04 10.49
CA LEU A 190 -3.87 -7.04 10.29
C LEU A 190 -2.78 -6.58 9.29
N ARG A 191 -3.04 -5.52 8.52
CA ARG A 191 -2.03 -4.85 7.73
C ARG A 191 -1.02 -4.09 8.60
N LEU A 192 -1.46 -3.58 9.74
CA LEU A 192 -0.62 -2.84 10.69
C LEU A 192 0.21 -3.78 11.57
N ARG A 193 1.43 -3.39 11.88
CA ARG A 193 2.28 -4.16 12.82
C ARG A 193 1.63 -4.33 14.20
N ASN A 194 0.85 -3.36 14.64
CA ASN A 194 0.16 -3.39 15.93
C ASN A 194 -1.11 -4.26 15.92
N GLY A 195 -1.50 -4.78 14.75
CA GLY A 195 -2.68 -5.61 14.64
C GLY A 195 -4.00 -4.84 14.86
N VAL A 196 -5.03 -5.59 15.25
CA VAL A 196 -6.38 -5.08 15.55
C VAL A 196 -6.55 -4.94 17.05
N ASN A 197 -7.00 -3.75 17.49
CA ASN A 197 -7.31 -3.56 18.90
C ASN A 197 -8.56 -4.38 19.30
N ILE A 198 -8.43 -5.23 20.32
CA ILE A 198 -9.51 -6.08 20.81
C ILE A 198 -10.75 -5.27 21.21
N SER A 199 -10.57 -4.06 21.74
CA SER A 199 -11.69 -3.20 22.09
C SER A 199 -12.58 -2.87 20.89
N ASN A 200 -11.99 -2.74 19.70
CA ASN A 200 -12.73 -2.49 18.46
C ASN A 200 -13.49 -3.73 17.98
N LEU A 201 -13.06 -4.92 18.39
CA LEU A 201 -13.72 -6.17 18.03
C LEU A 201 -14.92 -6.53 18.93
N LYS A 202 -15.05 -5.91 20.10
CA LYS A 202 -16.14 -6.24 21.06
C LYS A 202 -17.53 -6.21 20.43
N ASN A 203 -17.78 -5.27 19.52
CA ASN A 203 -19.07 -5.13 18.83
C ASN A 203 -19.31 -6.18 17.74
N TYR A 204 -18.33 -7.02 17.44
CA TYR A 204 -18.36 -8.00 16.34
C TYR A 204 -18.06 -9.42 16.80
N MET A 205 -18.04 -9.67 18.13
CA MET A 205 -17.66 -10.98 18.67
C MET A 205 -18.55 -12.13 18.18
N ASP A 206 -19.81 -11.85 17.86
CA ASP A 206 -20.73 -12.81 17.26
C ASP A 206 -20.43 -13.15 15.78
N LEU A 207 -19.62 -12.33 15.11
CA LEU A 207 -19.15 -12.60 13.74
C LEU A 207 -17.84 -13.42 13.71
N PHE A 208 -17.22 -13.64 14.86
CA PHE A 208 -16.03 -14.49 14.97
C PHE A 208 -16.39 -15.96 14.90
N ASP A 209 -15.88 -16.63 13.90
CA ASP A 209 -15.89 -18.08 13.83
C ASP A 209 -14.64 -18.63 14.56
N LYS A 210 -14.75 -18.84 15.87
CA LYS A 210 -13.66 -19.33 16.70
C LYS A 210 -13.04 -20.63 16.16
N PRO A 211 -13.82 -21.66 15.74
CA PRO A 211 -13.27 -22.84 15.12
C PRO A 211 -12.39 -22.58 13.90
N GLN A 212 -12.73 -21.59 13.06
CA GLN A 212 -11.90 -21.22 11.91
C GLN A 212 -10.61 -20.52 12.35
N ILE A 213 -10.67 -19.63 13.35
CA ILE A 213 -9.49 -18.97 13.91
C ILE A 213 -8.53 -19.99 14.52
N ASP A 214 -9.03 -20.92 15.32
CA ASP A 214 -8.24 -21.99 15.92
C ASP A 214 -7.60 -22.87 14.83
N LYS A 215 -8.32 -23.16 13.74
CA LYS A 215 -7.80 -23.92 12.60
C LYS A 215 -6.69 -23.17 11.85
N ILE A 216 -6.85 -21.86 11.66
CA ILE A 216 -5.82 -21.01 11.03
C ILE A 216 -4.59 -20.95 11.93
N ASN A 217 -4.77 -20.74 13.22
CA ASN A 217 -3.68 -20.64 14.17
C ASN A 217 -2.90 -21.94 14.30
N ASN A 218 -3.61 -23.08 14.36
CA ASN A 218 -2.98 -24.41 14.38
C ASN A 218 -2.20 -24.72 13.09
N LYS A 219 -2.59 -24.12 11.96
CA LYS A 219 -1.89 -24.31 10.68
C LYS A 219 -0.68 -23.40 10.54
N TRP A 220 -0.76 -22.17 11.00
CA TRP A 220 0.20 -21.12 10.69
C TRP A 220 0.98 -20.59 11.90
N ASP A 221 0.51 -20.87 13.11
CA ASP A 221 1.07 -20.32 14.38
C ASP A 221 1.36 -18.81 14.28
N CYS A 222 0.45 -18.08 13.62
CA CYS A 222 0.70 -16.70 13.20
C CYS A 222 -0.19 -15.68 13.91
N LEU A 223 -1.16 -16.13 14.70
CA LEU A 223 -2.06 -15.26 15.44
C LEU A 223 -1.73 -15.31 16.92
N SER A 224 -1.40 -14.18 17.49
CA SER A 224 -1.22 -14.02 18.92
C SER A 224 -2.09 -12.88 19.43
N VAL A 225 -2.64 -13.07 20.63
CA VAL A 225 -3.31 -11.99 21.38
C VAL A 225 -2.26 -11.48 22.36
N THR A 226 -1.96 -10.19 22.25
CA THR A 226 -1.08 -9.49 23.21
C THR A 226 -1.93 -8.58 24.09
N ASP A 227 -1.60 -8.53 25.36
CA ASP A 227 -2.24 -7.65 26.34
C ASP A 227 -1.99 -6.16 26.03
#